data_b82b4bb43b510c62ad22d474698f7fc6
#
_entry.id   b82b4bb43b510c62ad22d474698f7fc6
#
_cell.length_a   1.000
_cell.length_b   1.000
_cell.length_c   1.000
_cell.angle_alpha   90.00
_cell.angle_beta   90.00
_cell.angle_gamma   90.00
#
_symmetry.space_group_name_H-M   'P 1'
#
loop_
_entity.id
_entity.type
_entity.pdbx_description
1 polymer ?
#
loop_
_entity_poly.entity_id
_entity_poly.type
_entity_poly.pdbx_seq_one_letter_code
_entity_poly.pdbx_strand_id
1 'polypeptide(L)'
;MEVAYETQVVDLALRGGRIESVTVECNGERRDIRAKAVVVASGGFESNLEWLREAWGPPADNFIVRGTPYNRGKVLKLLLDQGARQVSDATQGHCVAIDARSPRYDGGIVTRVDAVSLGIVVNRDAQRFYDEGEDFWPKRYAIWGRLVAGQPGQIAYSIIDAKAIGRFMPPVFPPEKAQTVRELAGKVGLDPAALESTIAGFNAAVRPGTFDHTIQDDCRTEGIAPAKTHWARAIDTPPFYAYPLRPGITFTYLGVAVDERARMILDDGRPAANAWAAGEIMAGNILGKGYLAGIGMAIGTTFGRIAGEEAARHVRP
;
A
#
# COMPACT_ATOMS: atom_id res chain seq x y z
N MET A 1 -2.17 32.71 3.22
CA MET A 1 -2.36 31.37 3.80
C MET A 1 -1.48 31.28 5.03
N GLU A 2 -2.02 30.89 6.18
CA GLU A 2 -1.29 30.63 7.42
C GLU A 2 -1.10 29.12 7.58
N VAL A 3 0.06 28.70 8.05
CA VAL A 3 0.38 27.28 8.35
C VAL A 3 0.84 27.21 9.79
N ALA A 4 0.11 26.43 10.61
CA ALA A 4 0.47 26.15 11.99
C ALA A 4 1.22 24.82 12.06
N TYR A 5 2.53 24.85 12.30
CA TYR A 5 3.35 23.67 12.52
C TYR A 5 3.20 23.14 13.95
N GLU A 6 3.58 21.89 14.18
CA GLU A 6 3.54 21.23 15.50
C GLU A 6 2.16 21.33 16.17
N THR A 7 1.11 21.40 15.34
CA THR A 7 -0.26 21.64 15.78
C THR A 7 -1.12 20.44 15.39
N GLN A 8 -1.50 19.64 16.38
CA GLN A 8 -2.28 18.42 16.19
C GLN A 8 -3.77 18.70 16.45
N VAL A 9 -4.65 18.23 15.54
CA VAL A 9 -6.08 18.11 15.83
C VAL A 9 -6.28 17.00 16.86
N VAL A 10 -6.83 17.32 18.02
CA VAL A 10 -7.05 16.39 19.12
C VAL A 10 -8.50 16.06 19.35
N ASP A 11 -9.42 16.94 18.93
CA ASP A 11 -10.87 16.73 18.98
C ASP A 11 -11.56 17.59 17.92
N LEU A 12 -12.82 17.29 17.63
CA LEU A 12 -13.74 18.12 16.83
C LEU A 12 -15.18 17.92 17.29
N ALA A 13 -16.03 18.91 17.07
CA ALA A 13 -17.45 18.84 17.36
C ALA A 13 -18.25 18.83 16.05
N LEU A 14 -18.75 17.66 15.64
CA LEU A 14 -19.67 17.49 14.51
C LEU A 14 -21.10 17.36 15.06
N ARG A 15 -21.88 18.42 14.99
CA ARG A 15 -23.24 18.46 15.53
C ARG A 15 -24.23 19.01 14.51
N GLY A 16 -25.42 18.39 14.43
CA GLY A 16 -26.43 18.80 13.47
C GLY A 16 -25.99 18.79 12.01
N GLY A 17 -24.98 17.95 11.69
CA GLY A 17 -24.39 17.87 10.36
C GLY A 17 -23.38 19.00 10.05
N ARG A 18 -22.85 19.67 11.07
CA ARG A 18 -21.89 20.77 10.91
C ARG A 18 -20.71 20.59 11.87
N ILE A 19 -19.50 20.84 11.41
CA ILE A 19 -18.33 20.99 12.28
C ILE A 19 -18.41 22.37 12.92
N GLU A 20 -18.70 22.41 14.22
CA GLU A 20 -18.83 23.65 15.01
C GLU A 20 -17.48 24.19 15.45
N SER A 21 -16.59 23.28 15.87
CA SER A 21 -15.22 23.60 16.28
C SER A 21 -14.27 22.44 16.01
N VAL A 22 -13.00 22.78 15.91
CA VAL A 22 -11.87 21.84 15.87
C VAL A 22 -10.94 22.22 17.01
N THR A 23 -10.67 21.28 17.92
CA THR A 23 -9.72 21.48 19.01
C THR A 23 -8.34 21.05 18.56
N VAL A 24 -7.39 21.97 18.63
CA VAL A 24 -5.99 21.72 18.30
C VAL A 24 -5.13 21.81 19.55
N GLU A 25 -4.03 21.05 19.54
CA GLU A 25 -3.01 21.07 20.58
C GLU A 25 -1.65 21.44 19.97
N CYS A 26 -0.99 22.42 20.56
CA CYS A 26 0.35 22.87 20.21
C CYS A 26 1.14 23.10 21.49
N ASN A 27 2.29 22.47 21.65
CA ASN A 27 3.16 22.57 22.85
C ASN A 27 2.42 22.29 24.18
N GLY A 28 1.44 21.38 24.17
CA GLY A 28 0.62 21.01 25.33
C GLY A 28 -0.55 21.98 25.61
N GLU A 29 -0.67 23.05 24.87
CA GLU A 29 -1.80 23.98 24.99
C GLU A 29 -2.91 23.65 23.99
N ARG A 30 -4.15 23.60 24.47
CA ARG A 30 -5.34 23.32 23.64
C ARG A 30 -6.09 24.60 23.35
N ARG A 31 -6.57 24.71 22.12
CA ARG A 31 -7.46 25.80 21.70
C ARG A 31 -8.50 25.33 20.71
N ASP A 32 -9.67 25.93 20.76
CA ASP A 32 -10.74 25.68 19.80
C ASP A 32 -10.65 26.67 18.63
N ILE A 33 -10.74 26.13 17.43
CA ILE A 33 -10.83 26.88 16.19
C ILE A 33 -12.23 26.72 15.63
N ARG A 34 -12.92 27.83 15.37
CA ARG A 34 -14.20 27.87 14.68
C ARG A 34 -14.00 28.35 13.24
N ALA A 35 -14.57 27.63 12.29
CA ALA A 35 -14.45 27.98 10.87
C ALA A 35 -15.83 27.91 10.18
N LYS A 36 -16.03 28.78 9.19
CA LYS A 36 -17.22 28.75 8.33
C LYS A 36 -17.22 27.50 7.43
N ALA A 37 -16.05 27.07 6.99
CA ALA A 37 -15.83 25.89 6.16
C ALA A 37 -14.61 25.12 6.65
N VAL A 38 -14.65 23.78 6.57
CA VAL A 38 -13.58 22.87 6.95
C VAL A 38 -13.28 21.92 5.81
N VAL A 39 -12.05 21.88 5.35
CA VAL A 39 -11.57 20.85 4.42
C VAL A 39 -10.71 19.86 5.19
N VAL A 40 -11.16 18.61 5.26
CA VAL A 40 -10.44 17.54 5.95
C VAL A 40 -9.52 16.82 4.96
N ALA A 41 -8.22 16.89 5.20
CA ALA A 41 -7.19 16.25 4.38
C ALA A 41 -6.16 15.52 5.29
N SER A 42 -6.65 14.89 6.36
CA SER A 42 -5.83 14.35 7.46
C SER A 42 -5.25 12.96 7.20
N GLY A 43 -5.40 12.41 6.00
CA GLY A 43 -4.88 11.09 5.63
C GLY A 43 -5.67 9.93 6.23
N GLY A 44 -5.06 8.75 6.22
CA GLY A 44 -5.59 7.49 6.74
C GLY A 44 -5.04 7.11 8.10
N PHE A 45 -4.82 5.78 8.32
CA PHE A 45 -4.36 5.27 9.61
C PHE A 45 -3.25 4.22 9.49
N GLU A 46 -2.50 4.20 8.39
CA GLU A 46 -1.46 3.21 8.11
C GLU A 46 -0.35 3.14 9.17
N SER A 47 -0.18 4.18 10.01
CA SER A 47 0.76 4.21 11.14
C SER A 47 0.14 3.85 12.48
N ASN A 48 -1.15 3.50 12.52
CA ASN A 48 -1.83 3.06 13.73
C ASN A 48 -1.86 1.53 13.80
N LEU A 49 -0.85 0.95 14.45
CA LEU A 49 -0.70 -0.50 14.54
C LEU A 49 -1.86 -1.16 15.32
N GLU A 50 -2.47 -0.49 16.28
CA GLU A 50 -3.62 -1.01 17.03
C GLU A 50 -4.82 -1.17 16.09
N TRP A 51 -5.16 -0.14 15.33
CA TRP A 51 -6.24 -0.19 14.37
C TRP A 51 -5.96 -1.14 13.21
N LEU A 52 -4.71 -1.20 12.74
CA LEU A 52 -4.31 -2.21 11.75
C LEU A 52 -4.45 -3.62 12.30
N ARG A 53 -4.12 -3.85 13.60
CA ARG A 53 -4.27 -5.16 14.24
C ARG A 53 -5.74 -5.56 14.41
N GLU A 54 -6.64 -4.62 14.70
CA GLU A 54 -8.08 -4.87 14.73
C GLU A 54 -8.58 -5.39 13.37
N ALA A 55 -8.07 -4.83 12.26
CA ALA A 55 -8.48 -5.18 10.91
C ALA A 55 -7.78 -6.43 10.34
N TRP A 56 -6.46 -6.54 10.53
CA TRP A 56 -5.61 -7.57 9.90
C TRP A 56 -5.20 -8.68 10.86
N GLY A 57 -5.44 -8.55 12.17
CA GLY A 57 -4.95 -9.45 13.19
C GLY A 57 -3.42 -9.37 13.41
N PRO A 58 -2.79 -10.43 13.95
CA PRO A 58 -1.37 -10.48 14.27
C PRO A 58 -0.41 -10.11 13.11
N PRO A 59 -0.72 -10.38 11.83
CA PRO A 59 0.12 -9.95 10.70
C PRO A 59 0.48 -8.47 10.68
N ALA A 60 -0.36 -7.60 11.25
CA ALA A 60 -0.11 -6.16 11.31
C ALA A 60 1.20 -5.79 12.02
N ASP A 61 1.66 -6.61 12.95
CA ASP A 61 2.91 -6.38 13.69
C ASP A 61 4.16 -6.36 12.79
N ASN A 62 4.07 -7.04 11.65
CA ASN A 62 5.13 -7.13 10.66
C ASN A 62 4.97 -6.14 9.49
N PHE A 63 3.99 -5.25 9.54
CA PHE A 63 3.86 -4.21 8.52
C PHE A 63 4.95 -3.16 8.70
N ILE A 64 5.52 -2.74 7.58
CA ILE A 64 6.46 -1.64 7.49
C ILE A 64 5.71 -0.47 6.84
N VAL A 65 5.74 0.69 7.48
CA VAL A 65 5.02 1.88 7.01
C VAL A 65 5.91 2.68 6.06
N ARG A 66 5.50 2.79 4.81
CA ARG A 66 6.18 3.64 3.82
C ARG A 66 5.72 5.09 3.92
N GLY A 67 5.87 5.66 5.09
CA GLY A 67 5.40 6.99 5.42
C GLY A 67 5.78 7.35 6.84
N THR A 68 5.24 8.45 7.32
CA THR A 68 5.54 9.00 8.63
C THR A 68 4.87 8.22 9.76
N PRO A 69 5.35 8.28 11.01
CA PRO A 69 4.67 7.69 12.16
C PRO A 69 3.41 8.46 12.59
N TYR A 70 3.10 9.59 11.95
CA TYR A 70 2.05 10.53 12.39
C TYR A 70 0.68 10.26 11.78
N ASN A 71 0.58 9.55 10.66
CA ASN A 71 -0.70 9.26 9.99
C ASN A 71 -1.43 8.12 10.69
N ARG A 72 -2.08 8.45 11.82
CA ARG A 72 -2.66 7.48 12.77
C ARG A 72 -4.19 7.45 12.75
N GLY A 73 -4.84 8.14 11.83
CA GLY A 73 -6.30 8.13 11.68
C GLY A 73 -7.09 8.85 12.76
N LYS A 74 -6.46 9.72 13.58
CA LYS A 74 -7.13 10.36 14.70
C LYS A 74 -8.36 11.16 14.28
N VAL A 75 -8.22 12.02 13.27
CA VAL A 75 -9.34 12.83 12.74
C VAL A 75 -10.37 11.93 12.06
N LEU A 76 -9.94 10.93 11.30
CA LEU A 76 -10.84 9.96 10.68
C LEU A 76 -11.71 9.28 11.74
N LYS A 77 -11.11 8.77 12.82
CA LYS A 77 -11.86 8.13 13.90
C LYS A 77 -12.87 9.08 14.55
N LEU A 78 -12.46 10.32 14.86
CA LEU A 78 -13.34 11.34 15.44
C LEU A 78 -14.56 11.63 14.55
N LEU A 79 -14.38 11.68 13.23
CA LEU A 79 -15.46 11.90 12.28
C LEU A 79 -16.42 10.71 12.22
N LEU A 80 -15.89 9.48 12.14
CA LEU A 80 -16.72 8.27 12.12
C LEU A 80 -17.51 8.10 13.42
N ASP A 81 -16.87 8.31 14.57
CA ASP A 81 -17.52 8.21 15.89
C ASP A 81 -18.65 9.26 16.07
N GLN A 82 -18.65 10.34 15.28
CA GLN A 82 -19.66 11.41 15.33
C GLN A 82 -20.63 11.40 14.14
N GLY A 83 -20.68 10.31 13.38
CA GLY A 83 -21.71 10.09 12.36
C GLY A 83 -21.34 10.55 10.95
N ALA A 84 -20.05 10.67 10.63
CA ALA A 84 -19.61 10.69 9.25
C ALA A 84 -19.73 9.27 8.65
N ARG A 85 -20.36 9.16 7.47
CA ARG A 85 -20.52 7.85 6.81
C ARG A 85 -19.19 7.25 6.41
N GLN A 86 -18.93 6.03 6.86
CA GLN A 86 -17.78 5.25 6.46
C GLN A 86 -17.89 4.79 5.01
N VAL A 87 -16.74 4.71 4.31
CA VAL A 87 -16.59 4.08 3.01
C VAL A 87 -15.38 3.13 3.03
N SER A 88 -15.46 2.03 2.27
CA SER A 88 -14.46 0.97 2.19
C SER A 88 -14.25 0.23 3.52
N ASP A 89 -13.27 -0.67 3.58
CA ASP A 89 -12.95 -1.43 4.78
C ASP A 89 -11.47 -1.31 5.17
N ALA A 90 -11.19 -1.59 6.46
CA ALA A 90 -9.87 -1.42 7.05
C ALA A 90 -8.81 -2.41 6.54
N THR A 91 -9.22 -3.50 5.85
CA THR A 91 -8.31 -4.49 5.27
C THR A 91 -7.88 -4.13 3.85
N GLN A 92 -8.41 -3.05 3.28
CA GLN A 92 -8.05 -2.58 1.95
C GLN A 92 -7.05 -1.42 2.04
N GLY A 93 -6.05 -1.46 1.16
CA GLY A 93 -4.99 -0.47 1.18
C GLY A 93 -3.99 -0.65 0.06
N HIS A 94 -3.15 0.34 -0.13
CA HIS A 94 -1.96 0.29 -0.96
C HIS A 94 -0.84 -0.41 -0.20
N CYS A 95 -0.76 -1.74 -0.35
CA CYS A 95 0.18 -2.58 0.36
C CYS A 95 1.15 -3.23 -0.61
N VAL A 96 2.41 -2.85 -0.57
CA VAL A 96 3.46 -3.28 -1.49
C VAL A 96 4.42 -4.29 -0.87
N ALA A 97 5.09 -5.08 -1.69
CA ALA A 97 6.24 -5.84 -1.24
C ALA A 97 7.43 -4.88 -1.04
N ILE A 98 7.87 -4.76 0.20
CA ILE A 98 8.98 -3.89 0.58
C ILE A 98 10.15 -4.73 1.09
N ASP A 99 11.37 -4.27 0.89
CA ASP A 99 12.53 -4.96 1.42
C ASP A 99 12.43 -5.10 2.94
N ALA A 100 12.55 -6.33 3.43
CA ALA A 100 12.36 -6.65 4.84
C ALA A 100 13.37 -5.99 5.79
N ARG A 101 14.47 -5.45 5.25
CA ARG A 101 15.51 -4.72 5.99
C ARG A 101 15.20 -3.22 6.12
N SER A 102 14.10 -2.77 5.53
CA SER A 102 13.64 -1.38 5.61
C SER A 102 13.32 -0.98 7.04
N PRO A 103 13.54 0.29 7.41
CA PRO A 103 13.09 0.81 8.70
C PRO A 103 11.56 0.75 8.80
N ARG A 104 11.03 0.73 10.02
CA ARG A 104 9.58 0.67 10.26
C ARG A 104 8.83 1.84 9.63
N TYR A 105 9.44 3.01 9.57
CA TYR A 105 8.88 4.23 8.99
C TYR A 105 9.87 4.86 8.01
N ASP A 106 9.38 5.71 7.12
CA ASP A 106 10.16 6.59 6.24
C ASP A 106 11.11 5.87 5.27
N GLY A 107 10.85 4.59 4.98
CA GLY A 107 11.68 3.81 4.05
C GLY A 107 11.66 4.31 2.60
N GLY A 108 10.70 5.14 2.25
CA GLY A 108 10.57 5.75 0.92
C GLY A 108 10.24 4.77 -0.21
N ILE A 109 10.15 5.29 -1.43
CA ILE A 109 9.74 4.52 -2.61
C ILE A 109 10.80 3.47 -3.01
N VAL A 110 12.08 3.74 -2.79
CA VAL A 110 13.19 2.89 -3.20
C VAL A 110 13.35 1.62 -2.36
N THR A 111 12.54 1.46 -1.31
CA THR A 111 12.48 0.21 -0.52
C THR A 111 11.52 -0.82 -1.12
N ARG A 112 10.66 -0.42 -2.08
CA ARG A 112 9.83 -1.34 -2.86
C ARG A 112 10.71 -2.20 -3.77
N VAL A 113 10.41 -3.49 -3.84
CA VAL A 113 11.14 -4.43 -4.69
C VAL A 113 10.37 -4.67 -5.99
N ASP A 114 10.85 -4.09 -7.08
CA ASP A 114 10.19 -4.16 -8.39
C ASP A 114 10.66 -5.36 -9.25
N ALA A 115 11.45 -6.27 -8.67
CA ALA A 115 11.93 -7.48 -9.35
C ALA A 115 10.88 -8.61 -9.45
N VAL A 116 9.75 -8.48 -8.75
CA VAL A 116 8.73 -9.53 -8.57
C VAL A 116 8.29 -10.16 -9.88
N SER A 117 7.92 -9.36 -10.88
CA SER A 117 7.44 -9.87 -12.17
C SER A 117 8.53 -10.54 -13.03
N LEU A 118 9.81 -10.33 -12.72
CA LEU A 118 10.96 -10.84 -13.51
C LEU A 118 11.51 -12.17 -13.01
N GLY A 119 11.00 -12.69 -11.89
CA GLY A 119 11.38 -13.98 -11.31
C GLY A 119 10.18 -14.70 -10.70
N ILE A 120 10.40 -15.33 -9.56
CA ILE A 120 9.35 -15.94 -8.73
C ILE A 120 9.38 -15.36 -7.33
N VAL A 121 8.26 -15.46 -6.60
CA VAL A 121 8.20 -15.13 -5.19
C VAL A 121 7.84 -16.36 -4.39
N VAL A 122 8.68 -16.69 -3.42
CA VAL A 122 8.47 -17.83 -2.51
C VAL A 122 8.27 -17.35 -1.07
N ASN A 123 7.47 -18.07 -0.30
CA ASN A 123 7.31 -17.85 1.14
C ASN A 123 8.50 -18.48 1.92
N ARG A 124 8.46 -18.45 3.26
CA ARG A 124 9.49 -19.03 4.11
C ARG A 124 9.66 -20.55 3.96
N ASP A 125 8.65 -21.24 3.40
CA ASP A 125 8.67 -22.68 3.14
C ASP A 125 9.13 -22.98 1.70
N ALA A 126 9.73 -21.98 1.04
CA ALA A 126 10.20 -22.00 -0.35
C ALA A 126 9.09 -22.30 -1.39
N GLN A 127 7.84 -22.04 -1.07
CA GLN A 127 6.69 -22.30 -1.95
C GLN A 127 6.20 -21.02 -2.63
N ARG A 128 5.93 -21.07 -3.93
CA ARG A 128 5.23 -20.02 -4.66
C ARG A 128 3.78 -19.96 -4.19
N PHE A 129 3.19 -18.76 -4.14
CA PHE A 129 1.84 -18.57 -3.62
C PHE A 129 0.94 -17.67 -4.46
N TYR A 130 1.47 -17.05 -5.53
CA TYR A 130 0.69 -16.20 -6.42
C TYR A 130 1.31 -16.14 -7.81
N ASP A 131 0.57 -15.61 -8.79
CA ASP A 131 1.01 -15.36 -10.16
C ASP A 131 1.77 -14.02 -10.24
N GLU A 132 3.08 -14.08 -10.39
CA GLU A 132 3.94 -12.89 -10.49
C GLU A 132 3.77 -12.17 -11.86
N GLY A 133 3.11 -12.82 -12.81
CA GLY A 133 2.87 -12.33 -14.16
C GLY A 133 1.41 -11.98 -14.46
N GLU A 134 0.52 -11.89 -13.47
CA GLU A 134 -0.92 -11.71 -13.66
C GLU A 134 -1.29 -10.49 -14.50
N ASP A 135 -0.63 -9.36 -14.32
CA ASP A 135 -0.87 -8.12 -15.06
C ASP A 135 0.34 -7.18 -14.93
N PHE A 136 0.33 -6.07 -15.66
CA PHE A 136 1.38 -5.06 -15.60
C PHE A 136 1.71 -4.64 -14.18
N TRP A 137 3.00 -4.57 -13.88
CA TRP A 137 3.50 -4.22 -12.55
C TRP A 137 2.88 -2.92 -11.97
N PRO A 138 2.73 -1.82 -12.73
CA PRO A 138 2.07 -0.61 -12.23
C PRO A 138 0.62 -0.77 -11.76
N LYS A 139 -0.06 -1.85 -12.16
CA LYS A 139 -1.40 -2.19 -11.71
C LYS A 139 -1.41 -3.18 -10.53
N ARG A 140 -0.35 -3.99 -10.38
CA ARG A 140 -0.35 -5.14 -9.45
C ARG A 140 0.63 -5.01 -8.29
N TYR A 141 1.61 -4.13 -8.37
CA TYR A 141 2.62 -4.01 -7.30
C TYR A 141 2.01 -3.74 -5.92
N ALA A 142 0.88 -3.06 -5.86
CA ALA A 142 0.24 -2.64 -4.61
C ALA A 142 -0.60 -3.72 -3.90
N ILE A 143 -0.72 -4.93 -4.46
CA ILE A 143 -1.33 -6.07 -3.78
C ILE A 143 -0.31 -6.97 -3.08
N TRP A 144 0.97 -6.86 -3.45
CA TRP A 144 2.01 -7.80 -3.02
C TRP A 144 2.31 -7.74 -1.54
N GLY A 145 2.21 -6.56 -0.90
CA GLY A 145 2.32 -6.48 0.56
C GLY A 145 1.23 -7.28 1.26
N ARG A 146 0.01 -7.24 0.73
CA ARG A 146 -1.13 -7.99 1.24
C ARG A 146 -0.96 -9.51 1.04
N LEU A 147 -0.44 -9.92 -0.12
CA LEU A 147 -0.12 -11.33 -0.40
C LEU A 147 0.95 -11.85 0.56
N VAL A 148 1.99 -11.07 0.83
CA VAL A 148 3.05 -11.41 1.81
C VAL A 148 2.49 -11.44 3.24
N ALA A 149 1.54 -10.55 3.60
CA ALA A 149 0.88 -10.57 4.91
C ALA A 149 0.13 -11.88 5.19
N GLY A 150 -0.35 -12.56 4.14
CA GLY A 150 -1.00 -13.87 4.23
C GLY A 150 -0.01 -15.05 4.34
N GLN A 151 1.31 -14.83 4.24
CA GLN A 151 2.28 -15.93 4.26
C GLN A 151 2.79 -16.22 5.69
N PRO A 152 3.28 -17.44 5.94
CA PRO A 152 3.86 -17.81 7.22
C PRO A 152 4.97 -16.83 7.65
N GLY A 153 4.85 -16.25 8.83
CA GLY A 153 5.78 -15.26 9.37
C GLY A 153 5.76 -13.91 8.66
N GLN A 154 4.80 -13.65 7.74
CA GLN A 154 4.67 -12.44 6.93
C GLN A 154 5.98 -12.05 6.23
N ILE A 155 6.66 -13.06 5.69
CA ILE A 155 7.90 -12.92 4.94
C ILE A 155 7.83 -13.72 3.65
N ALA A 156 8.44 -13.19 2.60
CA ALA A 156 8.63 -13.85 1.33
C ALA A 156 9.97 -13.44 0.72
N TYR A 157 10.33 -14.04 -0.39
CA TYR A 157 11.60 -13.77 -1.07
C TYR A 157 11.35 -13.67 -2.57
N SER A 158 11.73 -12.57 -3.19
CA SER A 158 11.76 -12.45 -4.65
C SER A 158 13.07 -13.05 -5.14
N ILE A 159 12.97 -14.14 -5.91
CA ILE A 159 14.10 -14.90 -6.45
C ILE A 159 14.21 -14.60 -7.94
N ILE A 160 15.37 -14.11 -8.37
CA ILE A 160 15.70 -13.80 -9.75
C ILE A 160 17.08 -14.33 -10.11
N ASP A 161 17.38 -14.35 -11.38
CA ASP A 161 18.72 -14.65 -11.88
C ASP A 161 19.36 -13.46 -12.63
N ALA A 162 20.55 -13.65 -13.17
CA ALA A 162 21.33 -12.60 -13.84
C ALA A 162 20.57 -11.93 -15.01
N LYS A 163 19.65 -12.64 -15.67
CA LYS A 163 18.86 -12.11 -16.80
C LYS A 163 17.89 -10.98 -16.41
N ALA A 164 17.51 -10.88 -15.12
CA ALA A 164 16.60 -9.87 -14.61
C ALA A 164 17.29 -8.57 -14.21
N ILE A 165 18.58 -8.63 -13.86
CA ILE A 165 19.33 -7.47 -13.37
C ILE A 165 19.36 -6.35 -14.43
N GLY A 166 19.13 -5.12 -13.97
CA GLY A 166 19.06 -3.92 -14.83
C GLY A 166 17.73 -3.72 -15.56
N ARG A 167 16.72 -4.60 -15.33
CA ARG A 167 15.41 -4.53 -15.98
C ARG A 167 14.30 -3.97 -15.07
N PHE A 168 14.62 -3.59 -13.85
CA PHE A 168 13.69 -3.01 -12.87
C PHE A 168 14.37 -1.86 -12.12
N MET A 169 13.60 -1.05 -11.42
CA MET A 169 14.13 0.02 -10.56
C MET A 169 14.95 -0.61 -9.43
N PRO A 170 16.24 -0.30 -9.31
CA PRO A 170 17.07 -0.87 -8.27
C PRO A 170 16.57 -0.42 -6.88
N PRO A 171 16.36 -1.34 -5.93
CA PRO A 171 16.04 -0.98 -4.56
C PRO A 171 17.29 -0.45 -3.84
N VAL A 172 17.08 0.23 -2.71
CA VAL A 172 18.17 0.81 -1.91
C VAL A 172 19.07 -0.26 -1.26
N PHE A 173 18.50 -1.43 -0.95
CA PHE A 173 19.26 -2.55 -0.39
C PHE A 173 19.71 -3.49 -1.49
N PRO A 174 21.00 -3.85 -1.56
CA PRO A 174 21.47 -4.85 -2.53
C PRO A 174 20.85 -6.22 -2.21
N PRO A 175 20.63 -7.07 -3.27
CA PRO A 175 20.15 -8.43 -3.05
C PRO A 175 21.20 -9.31 -2.39
N GLU A 176 20.74 -10.38 -1.72
CA GLU A 176 21.61 -11.53 -1.48
C GLU A 176 21.97 -12.17 -2.82
N LYS A 177 23.24 -12.58 -2.98
CA LYS A 177 23.79 -13.07 -4.24
C LYS A 177 24.58 -14.36 -4.02
N ALA A 178 24.38 -15.35 -4.91
CA ALA A 178 25.13 -16.62 -4.89
C ALA A 178 25.32 -17.19 -6.29
N GLN A 179 26.28 -18.11 -6.43
CA GLN A 179 26.51 -18.81 -7.70
C GLN A 179 25.57 -20.00 -7.89
N THR A 180 25.04 -20.56 -6.81
CA THR A 180 24.10 -21.66 -6.85
C THR A 180 22.82 -21.31 -6.07
N VAL A 181 21.71 -21.97 -6.43
CA VAL A 181 20.43 -21.84 -5.70
C VAL A 181 20.58 -22.31 -4.25
N ARG A 182 21.36 -23.37 -4.03
CA ARG A 182 21.64 -23.94 -2.70
C ARG A 182 22.33 -22.93 -1.77
N GLU A 183 23.36 -22.26 -2.27
CA GLU A 183 24.05 -21.20 -1.53
C GLU A 183 23.13 -20.01 -1.25
N LEU A 184 22.30 -19.63 -2.25
CA LEU A 184 21.36 -18.54 -2.08
C LEU A 184 20.35 -18.85 -0.97
N ALA A 185 19.77 -20.06 -0.98
CA ALA A 185 18.86 -20.52 0.04
C ALA A 185 19.45 -20.41 1.45
N GLY A 186 20.70 -20.88 1.62
CA GLY A 186 21.41 -20.77 2.90
C GLY A 186 21.59 -19.33 3.37
N LYS A 187 21.88 -18.39 2.46
CA LYS A 187 22.05 -16.96 2.78
C LYS A 187 20.76 -16.30 3.28
N VAL A 188 19.60 -16.72 2.76
CA VAL A 188 18.29 -16.14 3.13
C VAL A 188 17.52 -16.99 4.14
N GLY A 189 18.12 -18.07 4.64
CA GLY A 189 17.52 -18.92 5.67
C GLY A 189 16.36 -19.79 5.18
N LEU A 190 16.33 -20.12 3.89
CA LEU A 190 15.40 -21.09 3.29
C LEU A 190 16.00 -22.49 3.29
N ASP A 191 15.16 -23.52 3.27
CA ASP A 191 15.59 -24.90 3.04
C ASP A 191 16.15 -25.03 1.60
N PRO A 192 17.42 -25.42 1.45
CA PRO A 192 18.05 -25.49 0.13
C PRO A 192 17.41 -26.50 -0.82
N ALA A 193 16.97 -27.65 -0.30
CA ALA A 193 16.36 -28.69 -1.13
C ALA A 193 14.95 -28.27 -1.59
N ALA A 194 14.20 -27.61 -0.70
CA ALA A 194 12.88 -27.08 -1.05
C ALA A 194 12.97 -25.97 -2.13
N LEU A 195 13.92 -25.04 -2.00
CA LEU A 195 14.09 -23.97 -3.00
C LEU A 195 14.57 -24.53 -4.36
N GLU A 196 15.53 -25.46 -4.36
CA GLU A 196 15.98 -26.15 -5.58
C GLU A 196 14.82 -26.89 -6.26
N SER A 197 13.99 -27.61 -5.50
CA SER A 197 12.82 -28.30 -6.02
C SER A 197 11.79 -27.33 -6.62
N THR A 198 11.50 -26.21 -5.96
CA THR A 198 10.56 -25.18 -6.45
C THR A 198 11.07 -24.56 -7.75
N ILE A 199 12.35 -24.20 -7.83
CA ILE A 199 12.93 -23.63 -9.04
C ILE A 199 12.98 -24.66 -10.18
N ALA A 200 13.32 -25.91 -9.89
CA ALA A 200 13.34 -26.99 -10.89
C ALA A 200 11.93 -27.23 -11.47
N GLY A 201 10.91 -27.32 -10.59
CA GLY A 201 9.51 -27.46 -11.00
C GLY A 201 9.00 -26.27 -11.82
N PHE A 202 9.35 -25.05 -11.40
CA PHE A 202 9.03 -23.86 -12.17
C PHE A 202 9.69 -23.88 -13.55
N ASN A 203 10.99 -24.14 -13.63
CA ASN A 203 11.75 -24.18 -14.89
C ASN A 203 11.19 -25.23 -15.86
N ALA A 204 10.81 -26.41 -15.38
CA ALA A 204 10.21 -27.47 -16.19
C ALA A 204 8.83 -27.08 -16.75
N ALA A 205 8.12 -26.23 -16.04
CA ALA A 205 6.79 -25.76 -16.44
C ALA A 205 6.81 -24.57 -17.42
N VAL A 206 7.95 -23.88 -17.56
CA VAL A 206 8.08 -22.71 -18.45
C VAL A 206 7.82 -23.13 -19.90
N ARG A 207 6.95 -22.38 -20.54
CA ARG A 207 6.74 -22.43 -22.01
C ARG A 207 7.37 -21.18 -22.59
N PRO A 208 8.43 -21.34 -23.37
CA PRO A 208 9.13 -20.21 -23.98
C PRO A 208 8.23 -19.46 -24.95
N GLY A 209 8.43 -18.16 -25.02
CA GLY A 209 7.77 -17.24 -25.93
C GLY A 209 8.73 -16.13 -26.31
N THR A 210 8.20 -15.04 -26.84
CA THR A 210 8.98 -13.82 -27.09
C THR A 210 8.92 -12.91 -25.89
N PHE A 211 9.95 -12.92 -25.06
CA PHE A 211 9.99 -12.13 -23.84
C PHE A 211 10.00 -10.63 -24.13
N ASP A 212 8.95 -9.95 -23.68
CA ASP A 212 8.85 -8.48 -23.71
C ASP A 212 8.14 -7.97 -22.44
N HIS A 213 8.90 -7.35 -21.55
CA HIS A 213 8.39 -6.83 -20.28
C HIS A 213 7.50 -5.56 -20.45
N THR A 214 7.39 -5.01 -21.65
CA THR A 214 6.58 -3.83 -21.95
C THR A 214 5.15 -4.17 -22.39
N ILE A 215 4.90 -5.45 -22.69
CA ILE A 215 3.58 -6.00 -23.03
C ILE A 215 3.27 -7.21 -22.14
N GLN A 216 2.04 -7.66 -22.12
CA GLN A 216 1.66 -8.98 -21.61
C GLN A 216 2.08 -10.02 -22.67
N ASP A 217 3.30 -10.53 -22.50
CA ASP A 217 3.92 -11.44 -23.45
C ASP A 217 3.34 -12.88 -23.39
N ASP A 218 3.81 -13.76 -24.22
CA ASP A 218 3.39 -15.16 -24.30
C ASP A 218 4.29 -16.13 -23.49
N CYS A 219 5.27 -15.61 -22.75
CA CYS A 219 6.11 -16.40 -21.85
C CYS A 219 5.34 -16.77 -20.59
N ARG A 220 4.92 -18.03 -20.47
CA ARG A 220 4.06 -18.50 -19.37
C ARG A 220 4.51 -19.83 -18.80
N THR A 221 3.90 -20.28 -17.73
CA THR A 221 4.03 -21.65 -17.23
C THR A 221 2.77 -22.46 -17.50
N GLU A 222 2.92 -23.77 -17.64
CA GLU A 222 1.83 -24.73 -17.79
C GLU A 222 2.04 -25.92 -16.83
N GLY A 223 0.93 -26.43 -16.27
CA GLY A 223 0.96 -27.64 -15.42
C GLY A 223 1.43 -27.43 -13.99
N ILE A 224 1.55 -26.19 -13.52
CA ILE A 224 1.85 -25.87 -12.11
C ILE A 224 0.84 -24.87 -11.52
N ALA A 225 0.71 -24.91 -10.20
CA ALA A 225 -0.07 -23.95 -9.42
C ALA A 225 0.80 -23.35 -8.32
N PRO A 226 0.79 -22.00 -8.14
CA PRO A 226 0.16 -21.03 -9.06
C PRO A 226 0.85 -20.98 -10.42
N ALA A 227 0.10 -20.70 -11.48
CA ALA A 227 0.66 -20.41 -12.79
C ALA A 227 1.44 -19.10 -12.74
N LYS A 228 2.32 -18.87 -13.71
CA LYS A 228 2.83 -17.55 -14.06
C LYS A 228 2.40 -17.25 -15.49
N THR A 229 1.52 -16.27 -15.66
CA THR A 229 0.80 -16.06 -16.93
C THR A 229 1.58 -15.27 -17.96
N HIS A 230 2.50 -14.40 -17.53
CA HIS A 230 3.37 -13.61 -18.40
C HIS A 230 4.78 -13.54 -17.84
N TRP A 231 5.75 -13.22 -18.69
CA TRP A 231 7.17 -13.00 -18.36
C TRP A 231 7.85 -14.18 -17.67
N ALA A 232 7.33 -15.39 -17.89
CA ALA A 232 7.91 -16.60 -17.34
C ALA A 232 9.19 -16.96 -18.11
N ARG A 233 10.34 -16.94 -17.41
CA ARG A 233 11.62 -17.41 -17.92
C ARG A 233 12.24 -18.35 -16.91
N ALA A 234 12.91 -19.38 -17.38
CA ALA A 234 13.68 -20.26 -16.50
C ALA A 234 14.65 -19.45 -15.62
N ILE A 235 14.79 -19.83 -14.37
CA ILE A 235 15.78 -19.28 -13.44
C ILE A 235 16.97 -20.22 -13.44
N ASP A 236 17.93 -19.99 -14.34
CA ASP A 236 19.01 -20.93 -14.69
C ASP A 236 20.35 -20.24 -14.95
N THR A 237 20.42 -18.92 -14.93
CA THR A 237 21.61 -18.15 -15.28
C THR A 237 22.23 -17.50 -14.04
N PRO A 238 23.32 -18.07 -13.50
CA PRO A 238 23.99 -17.47 -12.34
C PRO A 238 24.63 -16.10 -12.69
N PRO A 239 24.87 -15.25 -11.68
CA PRO A 239 24.51 -15.45 -10.29
C PRO A 239 23.00 -15.32 -10.05
N PHE A 240 22.52 -16.01 -9.00
CA PHE A 240 21.16 -15.93 -8.51
C PHE A 240 21.06 -14.86 -7.40
N TYR A 241 19.87 -14.25 -7.27
CA TYR A 241 19.64 -13.16 -6.35
C TYR A 241 18.34 -13.34 -5.58
N ALA A 242 18.32 -12.89 -4.33
CA ALA A 242 17.14 -12.89 -3.49
C ALA A 242 16.96 -11.55 -2.75
N TYR A 243 15.73 -11.06 -2.74
CA TYR A 243 15.31 -9.92 -1.94
C TYR A 243 14.31 -10.39 -0.89
N PRO A 244 14.58 -10.22 0.42
CA PRO A 244 13.60 -10.52 1.44
C PRO A 244 12.49 -9.47 1.42
N LEU A 245 11.22 -9.93 1.52
CA LEU A 245 10.03 -9.10 1.39
C LEU A 245 9.20 -9.10 2.67
N ARG A 246 8.73 -7.93 3.09
CA ARG A 246 7.73 -7.73 4.12
C ARG A 246 6.52 -6.98 3.58
N PRO A 247 5.34 -7.04 4.26
CA PRO A 247 4.23 -6.19 3.92
C PRO A 247 4.57 -4.73 4.15
N GLY A 248 4.54 -3.92 3.10
CA GLY A 248 4.71 -2.47 3.18
C GLY A 248 3.38 -1.78 2.99
N ILE A 249 2.92 -0.99 3.96
CA ILE A 249 1.70 -0.21 3.85
C ILE A 249 2.04 1.26 3.61
N THR A 250 1.35 1.88 2.67
CA THR A 250 1.56 3.29 2.29
C THR A 250 0.30 4.12 2.45
N PHE A 251 -0.88 3.47 2.41
CA PHE A 251 -2.13 4.15 2.14
C PHE A 251 -3.29 3.24 2.53
N THR A 252 -4.23 3.73 3.32
CA THR A 252 -5.45 2.99 3.70
C THR A 252 -6.65 3.46 2.89
N TYR A 253 -7.65 2.59 2.65
CA TYR A 253 -8.83 2.96 1.86
C TYR A 253 -10.04 3.26 2.71
N LEU A 254 -10.13 2.72 3.93
CA LEU A 254 -11.20 3.10 4.84
C LEU A 254 -11.11 4.60 5.12
N GLY A 255 -12.24 5.28 4.93
CA GLY A 255 -12.34 6.73 5.03
C GLY A 255 -13.78 7.20 5.18
N VAL A 256 -14.01 8.47 4.92
CA VAL A 256 -15.34 9.09 4.91
C VAL A 256 -15.94 9.12 3.50
N ALA A 257 -17.23 8.90 3.38
CA ALA A 257 -17.96 9.06 2.13
C ALA A 257 -18.05 10.53 1.73
N VAL A 258 -17.95 10.79 0.42
CA VAL A 258 -18.13 12.13 -0.17
C VAL A 258 -19.02 12.07 -1.40
N ASP A 259 -19.65 13.20 -1.75
CA ASP A 259 -20.31 13.39 -3.03
C ASP A 259 -19.37 13.96 -4.11
N GLU A 260 -19.89 14.21 -5.31
CA GLU A 260 -19.12 14.75 -6.45
C GLU A 260 -18.58 16.17 -6.20
N ARG A 261 -19.09 16.87 -5.19
CA ARG A 261 -18.63 18.18 -4.71
C ARG A 261 -17.64 18.06 -3.56
N ALA A 262 -17.14 16.85 -3.28
CA ALA A 262 -16.28 16.53 -2.16
C ALA A 262 -16.88 16.83 -0.77
N ARG A 263 -18.20 17.05 -0.65
CA ARG A 263 -18.86 17.25 0.64
C ARG A 263 -18.90 15.93 1.39
N MET A 264 -18.50 15.95 2.65
CA MET A 264 -18.57 14.78 3.53
C MET A 264 -20.05 14.37 3.72
N ILE A 265 -20.33 13.07 3.60
CA ILE A 265 -21.66 12.51 3.79
C ILE A 265 -21.80 11.96 5.20
N LEU A 266 -22.95 12.18 5.81
CA LEU A 266 -23.31 11.68 7.14
C LEU A 266 -24.00 10.32 7.04
N ASP A 267 -24.10 9.59 8.16
CA ASP A 267 -24.75 8.28 8.23
C ASP A 267 -26.21 8.30 7.76
N ASP A 268 -26.91 9.42 7.97
CA ASP A 268 -28.30 9.63 7.52
C ASP A 268 -28.42 9.94 6.03
N GLY A 269 -27.32 10.01 5.29
CA GLY A 269 -27.25 10.26 3.86
C GLY A 269 -27.18 11.73 3.47
N ARG A 270 -27.32 12.65 4.39
CA ARG A 270 -27.20 14.09 4.11
C ARG A 270 -25.74 14.51 3.98
N PRO A 271 -25.43 15.47 3.10
CA PRO A 271 -24.10 16.07 3.09
C PRO A 271 -23.93 16.99 4.31
N ALA A 272 -22.71 17.00 4.87
CA ALA A 272 -22.33 17.95 5.90
C ALA A 272 -22.47 19.40 5.40
N ALA A 273 -22.92 20.29 6.28
CA ALA A 273 -23.25 21.66 5.90
C ALA A 273 -22.02 22.52 5.59
N ASN A 274 -20.85 22.21 6.19
CA ASN A 274 -19.64 23.01 6.08
C ASN A 274 -18.35 22.21 6.05
N ALA A 275 -18.43 20.90 5.72
CA ALA A 275 -17.26 20.02 5.73
C ALA A 275 -17.09 19.30 4.40
N TRP A 276 -15.87 19.33 3.88
CA TRP A 276 -15.40 18.64 2.68
C TRP A 276 -14.24 17.74 3.03
N ALA A 277 -14.02 16.68 2.25
CA ALA A 277 -12.86 15.82 2.44
C ALA A 277 -12.11 15.60 1.12
N ALA A 278 -10.79 15.50 1.21
CA ALA A 278 -9.91 15.31 0.06
C ALA A 278 -8.70 14.44 0.39
N GLY A 279 -8.17 13.76 -0.62
CA GLY A 279 -7.00 12.91 -0.49
C GLY A 279 -7.32 11.55 0.11
N GLU A 280 -6.39 11.00 0.86
CA GLU A 280 -6.48 9.62 1.36
C GLU A 280 -7.71 9.39 2.23
N ILE A 281 -8.08 10.33 3.09
CA ILE A 281 -9.23 10.19 4.00
C ILE A 281 -10.57 9.89 3.29
N MET A 282 -10.67 10.17 1.98
CA MET A 282 -11.86 9.88 1.18
C MET A 282 -11.60 8.90 0.03
N ALA A 283 -10.38 8.35 -0.06
CA ALA A 283 -9.96 7.56 -1.20
C ALA A 283 -10.80 6.30 -1.43
N GLY A 284 -11.41 5.74 -0.41
CA GLY A 284 -12.32 4.60 -0.50
C GLY A 284 -13.57 4.82 -1.34
N ASN A 285 -13.90 6.07 -1.70
CA ASN A 285 -14.96 6.37 -2.69
C ASN A 285 -14.52 6.00 -4.11
N ILE A 286 -13.22 5.90 -4.37
CA ILE A 286 -12.62 5.64 -5.68
C ILE A 286 -11.93 4.28 -5.71
N LEU A 287 -11.24 3.91 -4.63
CA LEU A 287 -10.43 2.69 -4.51
C LEU A 287 -11.18 1.61 -3.74
N GLY A 288 -11.32 0.44 -4.34
CA GLY A 288 -11.92 -0.74 -3.70
C GLY A 288 -10.86 -1.82 -3.43
N LYS A 289 -10.30 -2.40 -4.50
CA LYS A 289 -9.27 -3.46 -4.45
C LYS A 289 -8.13 -3.10 -5.39
N GLY A 290 -6.89 -3.22 -4.91
CA GLY A 290 -5.71 -2.88 -5.69
C GLY A 290 -5.49 -1.37 -5.83
N TYR A 291 -4.53 -0.99 -6.65
CA TYR A 291 -4.08 0.40 -6.80
C TYR A 291 -3.42 0.56 -8.17
N LEU A 292 -3.68 1.65 -8.85
CA LEU A 292 -2.94 2.05 -10.05
C LEU A 292 -1.91 3.10 -9.68
N ALA A 293 -0.67 2.94 -10.14
CA ALA A 293 0.39 3.90 -9.90
C ALA A 293 -0.06 5.33 -10.28
N GLY A 294 0.08 6.27 -9.33
CA GLY A 294 -0.32 7.67 -9.50
C GLY A 294 -1.75 8.02 -9.09
N ILE A 295 -2.65 7.05 -8.89
CA ILE A 295 -4.06 7.33 -8.58
C ILE A 295 -4.23 8.11 -7.26
N GLY A 296 -3.39 7.87 -6.24
CA GLY A 296 -3.43 8.62 -4.99
C GLY A 296 -3.19 10.12 -5.18
N MET A 297 -2.21 10.46 -6.04
CA MET A 297 -1.96 11.85 -6.42
C MET A 297 -3.14 12.46 -7.21
N ALA A 298 -3.73 11.68 -8.13
CA ALA A 298 -4.90 12.11 -8.89
C ALA A 298 -6.11 12.39 -7.98
N ILE A 299 -6.39 11.50 -7.01
CA ILE A 299 -7.44 11.70 -5.99
C ILE A 299 -7.16 12.98 -5.20
N GLY A 300 -5.94 13.13 -4.66
CA GLY A 300 -5.57 14.26 -3.82
C GLY A 300 -5.68 15.61 -4.56
N THR A 301 -5.19 15.68 -5.79
CA THR A 301 -5.21 16.93 -6.59
C THR A 301 -6.62 17.26 -7.07
N THR A 302 -7.38 16.28 -7.56
CA THR A 302 -8.73 16.51 -8.09
C THR A 302 -9.70 16.92 -6.98
N PHE A 303 -9.81 16.10 -5.94
CA PHE A 303 -10.74 16.37 -4.84
C PHE A 303 -10.27 17.52 -3.94
N GLY A 304 -8.95 17.74 -3.82
CA GLY A 304 -8.40 18.91 -3.14
C GLY A 304 -8.81 20.21 -3.81
N ARG A 305 -8.77 20.27 -5.16
CA ARG A 305 -9.25 21.41 -5.93
C ARG A 305 -10.75 21.61 -5.77
N ILE A 306 -11.55 20.53 -5.93
CA ILE A 306 -13.02 20.61 -5.78
C ILE A 306 -13.38 21.09 -4.38
N ALA A 307 -12.84 20.47 -3.32
CA ALA A 307 -13.11 20.83 -1.95
C ALA A 307 -12.75 22.30 -1.65
N GLY A 308 -11.60 22.77 -2.16
CA GLY A 308 -11.18 24.15 -1.99
C GLY A 308 -12.10 25.15 -2.68
N GLU A 309 -12.52 24.89 -3.93
CA GLU A 309 -13.46 25.73 -4.67
C GLU A 309 -14.84 25.79 -3.98
N GLU A 310 -15.37 24.63 -3.54
CA GLU A 310 -16.66 24.55 -2.88
C GLU A 310 -16.65 25.22 -1.50
N ALA A 311 -15.60 25.01 -0.71
CA ALA A 311 -15.41 25.69 0.56
C ALA A 311 -15.33 27.22 0.38
N ALA A 312 -14.61 27.67 -0.66
CA ALA A 312 -14.52 29.10 -0.97
C ALA A 312 -15.87 29.70 -1.40
N ARG A 313 -16.67 28.97 -2.19
CA ARG A 313 -18.05 29.40 -2.52
C ARG A 313 -18.95 29.50 -1.29
N HIS A 314 -18.83 28.53 -0.37
CA HIS A 314 -19.62 28.49 0.85
C HIS A 314 -19.37 29.67 1.79
N VAL A 315 -18.15 30.18 1.86
CA VAL A 315 -17.81 31.28 2.78
C VAL A 315 -18.01 32.68 2.19
N ARG A 316 -18.20 32.79 0.87
CA ARG A 316 -18.53 34.07 0.21
C ARG A 316 -19.90 34.53 0.66
N PRO A 317 -20.07 35.83 0.93
CA PRO A 317 -21.38 36.43 1.27
C PRO A 317 -22.35 36.34 0.09
#